data_afa28a5d6429b1bc94a11207648a60c7
#
_entry.id   afa28a5d6429b1bc94a11207648a60c7
#
_cell.length_a   1.000
_cell.length_b   1.000
_cell.length_c   1.000
_cell.angle_alpha   90.00
_cell.angle_beta   90.00
_cell.angle_gamma   90.00
#
_symmetry.space_group_name_H-M   'P 1'
#
loop_
_entity.id
_entity.type
_entity.pdbx_description
1 polymer ?
#
loop_
_entity_poly.entity_id
_entity_poly.type
_entity_poly.pdbx_seq_one_letter_code
_entity_poly.pdbx_strand_id
1 'polypeptide(L)'
;MEQKEVRVSTTDPDSGYMMREGKPEGFYYLDHRTVDAKYNLITDVFVTPGNVHDSLPYLDRLERQTKRFGFEVEAVALDSGYLTTPICHKLKAKNIFAVIAHRRYHPTQGLFHKWQFIFDAERNSYTCPNQQELLYSTTDRHGYRHYKSDPKVCKSCPFLSKCTRSKNHRKVVTRHVWEDSKDWVRENRLSKAGKKLYKKRKETIERSFADAKQLHGFRYCRLRGLRNVMEQALMTAAVQNMKKIALHLAKQG
;
A
#
# COMPACT_ATOMS: atom_id res chain seq x y z
N MET A 1 -11.70 -22.34 -15.69
CA MET A 1 -11.84 -21.13 -14.83
C MET A 1 -12.44 -21.62 -13.53
N GLU A 2 -11.70 -21.56 -12.43
CA GLU A 2 -12.28 -21.85 -11.12
C GLU A 2 -13.31 -20.77 -10.78
N GLN A 3 -14.54 -21.19 -10.56
CA GLN A 3 -15.60 -20.31 -10.05
C GLN A 3 -15.26 -19.96 -8.60
N LYS A 4 -14.93 -18.71 -8.36
CA LYS A 4 -14.68 -18.22 -7.01
C LYS A 4 -16.02 -17.85 -6.39
N GLU A 5 -16.44 -18.55 -5.34
CA GLU A 5 -17.60 -18.16 -4.55
C GLU A 5 -17.40 -16.74 -3.99
N VAL A 6 -18.30 -15.84 -4.35
CA VAL A 6 -18.32 -14.47 -3.84
C VAL A 6 -19.46 -14.36 -2.84
N ARG A 7 -19.11 -14.02 -1.59
CA ARG A 7 -20.12 -13.73 -0.56
C ARG A 7 -20.73 -12.36 -0.84
N VAL A 8 -22.04 -12.31 -0.96
CA VAL A 8 -22.82 -11.08 -1.20
C VAL A 8 -23.77 -10.86 -0.02
N SER A 9 -23.87 -9.62 0.45
CA SER A 9 -24.84 -9.26 1.49
C SER A 9 -26.25 -9.24 0.92
N THR A 10 -27.18 -9.90 1.59
CA THR A 10 -28.61 -9.89 1.21
C THR A 10 -29.29 -8.56 1.51
N THR A 11 -28.79 -7.80 2.48
CA THR A 11 -29.38 -6.53 2.92
C THR A 11 -28.73 -5.30 2.29
N ASP A 12 -27.46 -5.44 1.82
CA ASP A 12 -26.70 -4.37 1.17
C ASP A 12 -25.70 -4.99 0.17
N PRO A 13 -26.15 -5.31 -1.06
CA PRO A 13 -25.33 -5.96 -2.08
C PRO A 13 -24.09 -5.17 -2.51
N ASP A 14 -24.10 -3.83 -2.32
CA ASP A 14 -22.96 -2.97 -2.65
C ASP A 14 -21.82 -3.07 -1.63
N SER A 15 -22.09 -3.63 -0.44
CA SER A 15 -21.05 -3.84 0.58
C SER A 15 -20.13 -5.01 0.23
N GLY A 16 -18.86 -4.92 0.62
CA GLY A 16 -17.88 -5.96 0.35
C GLY A 16 -17.53 -6.79 1.58
N TYR A 17 -17.50 -8.12 1.42
CA TYR A 17 -17.06 -9.02 2.49
C TYR A 17 -15.56 -8.89 2.72
N MET A 18 -15.18 -8.55 3.94
CA MET A 18 -13.79 -8.33 4.33
C MET A 18 -13.36 -9.28 5.44
N MET A 19 -12.21 -9.93 5.23
CA MET A 19 -11.47 -10.69 6.22
C MET A 19 -10.13 -10.00 6.46
N ARG A 20 -9.90 -9.48 7.65
CA ARG A 20 -8.61 -8.91 8.05
C ARG A 20 -8.23 -9.42 9.43
N GLU A 21 -6.97 -9.81 9.59
CA GLU A 21 -6.43 -10.24 10.87
C GLU A 21 -6.68 -9.18 11.97
N GLY A 22 -7.20 -9.61 13.10
CA GLY A 22 -7.51 -8.75 14.24
C GLY A 22 -8.76 -7.88 14.10
N LYS A 23 -9.60 -8.12 13.07
CA LYS A 23 -10.90 -7.47 12.90
C LYS A 23 -12.00 -8.49 12.71
N PRO A 24 -13.24 -8.21 13.17
CA PRO A 24 -14.38 -9.07 12.85
C PRO A 24 -14.55 -9.19 11.34
N GLU A 25 -14.85 -10.42 10.90
CA GLU A 25 -15.26 -10.66 9.52
C GLU A 25 -16.66 -10.11 9.27
N GLY A 26 -16.93 -9.61 8.09
CA GLY A 26 -18.25 -9.08 7.76
C GLY A 26 -18.27 -8.23 6.49
N PHE A 27 -19.42 -7.62 6.27
CA PHE A 27 -19.66 -6.72 5.16
C PHE A 27 -19.34 -5.30 5.56
N TYR A 28 -18.47 -4.65 4.79
CA TYR A 28 -17.97 -3.32 5.09
C TYR A 28 -17.86 -2.46 3.85
N TYR A 29 -17.76 -1.15 4.09
CA TYR A 29 -17.23 -0.17 3.16
C TYR A 29 -15.90 0.37 3.65
N LEU A 30 -15.04 0.78 2.74
CA LEU A 30 -13.77 1.43 3.02
C LEU A 30 -13.86 2.91 2.66
N ASP A 31 -13.57 3.78 3.62
CA ASP A 31 -13.46 5.22 3.42
C ASP A 31 -12.00 5.56 3.13
N HIS A 32 -11.74 6.00 1.92
CA HIS A 32 -10.45 6.47 1.47
C HIS A 32 -10.41 7.99 1.53
N ARG A 33 -9.56 8.55 2.38
CA ARG A 33 -9.41 10.00 2.54
C ARG A 33 -8.03 10.47 2.13
N THR A 34 -7.98 11.73 1.69
CA THR A 34 -6.74 12.51 1.62
C THR A 34 -6.87 13.72 2.52
N VAL A 35 -5.84 13.98 3.30
CA VAL A 35 -5.79 15.12 4.23
C VAL A 35 -4.55 15.94 3.91
N ASP A 36 -4.72 17.25 3.74
CA ASP A 36 -3.64 18.21 3.59
C ASP A 36 -2.81 18.31 4.86
N ALA A 37 -1.48 18.36 4.71
CA ALA A 37 -0.56 18.40 5.84
C ALA A 37 -0.38 19.80 6.46
N LYS A 38 -0.82 20.86 5.77
CA LYS A 38 -0.65 22.26 6.24
C LYS A 38 -1.80 22.70 7.13
N TYR A 39 -3.03 22.46 6.68
CA TYR A 39 -4.24 22.93 7.38
C TYR A 39 -5.08 21.78 7.94
N ASN A 40 -4.69 20.54 7.73
CA ASN A 40 -5.44 19.34 8.10
C ASN A 40 -6.82 19.25 7.43
N LEU A 41 -7.03 19.90 6.30
CA LEU A 41 -8.27 19.84 5.54
C LEU A 41 -8.36 18.52 4.78
N ILE A 42 -9.56 17.93 4.75
CA ILE A 42 -9.85 16.75 3.95
C ILE A 42 -10.09 17.23 2.52
N THR A 43 -9.21 16.84 1.61
CA THR A 43 -9.23 17.26 0.20
C THR A 43 -9.91 16.25 -0.72
N ASP A 44 -10.01 15.00 -0.28
CA ASP A 44 -10.72 13.96 -1.02
C ASP A 44 -11.32 12.91 -0.09
N VAL A 45 -12.49 12.43 -0.47
CA VAL A 45 -13.19 11.30 0.13
C VAL A 45 -13.68 10.39 -0.98
N PHE A 46 -13.46 9.10 -0.82
CA PHE A 46 -13.93 8.09 -1.76
C PHE A 46 -14.27 6.81 -1.01
N VAL A 47 -15.40 6.20 -1.32
CA VAL A 47 -15.85 4.97 -0.66
C VAL A 47 -15.81 3.82 -1.66
N THR A 48 -15.36 2.67 -1.19
CA THR A 48 -15.39 1.41 -1.96
C THR A 48 -16.00 0.29 -1.11
N PRO A 49 -16.49 -0.78 -1.74
CA PRO A 49 -16.79 -2.01 -1.03
C PRO A 49 -15.58 -2.53 -0.23
N GLY A 50 -15.83 -3.20 0.89
CA GLY A 50 -14.80 -3.64 1.84
C GLY A 50 -13.77 -4.63 1.29
N ASN A 51 -14.09 -5.33 0.20
CA ASN A 51 -13.21 -6.27 -0.49
C ASN A 51 -12.31 -5.62 -1.56
N VAL A 52 -12.45 -4.31 -1.80
CA VAL A 52 -11.57 -3.56 -2.71
C VAL A 52 -10.28 -3.18 -1.98
N HIS A 53 -9.13 -3.52 -2.56
CA HIS A 53 -7.85 -3.20 -1.95
C HIS A 53 -7.55 -1.69 -2.03
N ASP A 54 -7.06 -1.11 -0.93
CA ASP A 54 -6.82 0.34 -0.78
C ASP A 54 -5.95 0.97 -1.90
N SER A 55 -5.05 0.19 -2.48
CA SER A 55 -4.15 0.64 -3.56
C SER A 55 -4.83 0.85 -4.90
N LEU A 56 -5.98 0.20 -5.16
CA LEU A 56 -6.63 0.25 -6.47
C LEU A 56 -7.13 1.65 -6.84
N PRO A 57 -7.90 2.36 -6.01
CA PRO A 57 -8.42 3.69 -6.37
C PRO A 57 -7.41 4.83 -6.17
N TYR A 58 -6.19 4.55 -5.66
CA TYR A 58 -5.31 5.60 -5.16
C TYR A 58 -4.80 6.56 -6.25
N LEU A 59 -4.24 6.02 -7.34
CA LEU A 59 -3.61 6.86 -8.37
C LEU A 59 -4.64 7.74 -9.09
N ASP A 60 -5.80 7.20 -9.42
CA ASP A 60 -6.89 7.94 -10.06
C ASP A 60 -7.42 9.06 -9.14
N ARG A 61 -7.52 8.76 -7.84
CA ARG A 61 -7.92 9.75 -6.83
C ARG A 61 -6.90 10.87 -6.70
N LEU A 62 -5.62 10.54 -6.65
CA LEU A 62 -4.54 11.52 -6.60
C LEU A 62 -4.59 12.45 -7.83
N GLU A 63 -4.75 11.88 -9.01
CA GLU A 63 -4.84 12.64 -10.25
C GLU A 63 -6.08 13.53 -10.30
N ARG A 64 -7.24 13.01 -9.87
CA ARG A 64 -8.49 13.78 -9.78
C ARG A 64 -8.37 15.00 -8.87
N GLN A 65 -7.75 14.84 -7.68
CA GLN A 65 -7.52 15.93 -6.74
C GLN A 65 -6.58 16.98 -7.32
N THR A 66 -5.47 16.54 -7.91
CA THR A 66 -4.49 17.43 -8.54
C THR A 66 -5.14 18.29 -9.63
N LYS A 67 -5.94 17.69 -10.50
CA LYS A 67 -6.68 18.41 -11.54
C LYS A 67 -7.74 19.35 -10.97
N ARG A 68 -8.49 18.90 -9.98
CA ARG A 68 -9.62 19.66 -9.42
C ARG A 68 -9.19 20.93 -8.69
N PHE A 69 -8.09 20.87 -7.95
CA PHE A 69 -7.66 21.94 -7.06
C PHE A 69 -6.40 22.66 -7.54
N GLY A 70 -5.79 22.21 -8.63
CA GLY A 70 -4.50 22.75 -9.10
C GLY A 70 -3.34 22.51 -8.13
N PHE A 71 -3.39 21.44 -7.34
CA PHE A 71 -2.34 21.16 -6.35
C PHE A 71 -1.02 20.75 -7.00
N GLU A 72 0.06 21.34 -6.54
CA GLU A 72 1.41 20.84 -6.75
C GLU A 72 1.74 19.89 -5.57
N VAL A 73 1.61 18.58 -5.83
CA VAL A 73 1.84 17.56 -4.79
C VAL A 73 3.32 17.26 -4.70
N GLU A 74 4.00 17.80 -3.69
CA GLU A 74 5.43 17.58 -3.45
C GLU A 74 5.71 16.24 -2.75
N ALA A 75 4.85 15.84 -1.81
CA ALA A 75 5.07 14.66 -1.00
C ALA A 75 3.78 13.95 -0.58
N VAL A 76 3.88 12.63 -0.36
CA VAL A 76 2.79 11.81 0.18
C VAL A 76 3.28 10.87 1.28
N ALA A 77 2.45 10.67 2.30
CA ALA A 77 2.69 9.70 3.37
C ALA A 77 1.54 8.69 3.44
N LEU A 78 1.82 7.43 3.10
CA LEU A 78 0.82 6.39 2.90
C LEU A 78 1.02 5.20 3.84
N ASP A 79 -0.05 4.44 4.06
CA ASP A 79 0.00 3.19 4.80
C ASP A 79 0.62 2.04 3.98
N SER A 80 0.93 0.93 4.63
CA SER A 80 1.56 -0.25 4.02
C SER A 80 0.73 -0.90 2.92
N GLY A 81 -0.60 -0.76 2.94
CA GLY A 81 -1.50 -1.22 1.88
C GLY A 81 -1.24 -0.58 0.52
N TYR A 82 -0.62 0.60 0.50
CA TYR A 82 -0.27 1.32 -0.73
C TYR A 82 1.12 0.97 -1.30
N LEU A 83 1.91 0.11 -0.61
CA LEU A 83 3.24 -0.27 -1.07
C LEU A 83 3.17 -1.28 -2.22
N THR A 84 2.68 -0.84 -3.36
CA THR A 84 2.65 -1.61 -4.61
C THR A 84 3.61 -1.02 -5.63
N THR A 85 4.14 -1.88 -6.50
CA THR A 85 5.14 -1.43 -7.49
C THR A 85 4.60 -0.36 -8.45
N PRO A 86 3.35 -0.47 -8.97
CA PRO A 86 2.77 0.58 -9.81
C PRO A 86 2.65 1.94 -9.12
N ILE A 87 2.24 1.98 -7.84
CA ILE A 87 2.15 3.22 -7.06
C ILE A 87 3.54 3.83 -6.89
N CYS A 88 4.52 3.04 -6.47
CA CYS A 88 5.90 3.53 -6.29
C CYS A 88 6.47 4.08 -7.60
N HIS A 89 6.25 3.37 -8.71
CA HIS A 89 6.72 3.79 -10.04
C HIS A 89 6.08 5.10 -10.48
N LYS A 90 4.75 5.21 -10.37
CA LYS A 90 4.03 6.42 -10.77
C LYS A 90 4.39 7.65 -9.94
N LEU A 91 4.57 7.48 -8.62
CA LEU A 91 4.99 8.56 -7.73
C LEU A 91 6.42 9.01 -8.04
N LYS A 92 7.35 8.07 -8.28
CA LYS A 92 8.73 8.38 -8.71
C LYS A 92 8.74 9.12 -10.05
N ALA A 93 7.97 8.65 -11.03
CA ALA A 93 7.88 9.29 -12.36
C ALA A 93 7.30 10.72 -12.31
N LYS A 94 6.43 11.01 -11.32
CA LYS A 94 5.89 12.36 -11.06
C LYS A 94 6.79 13.19 -10.14
N ASN A 95 7.96 12.70 -9.72
CA ASN A 95 8.85 13.34 -8.76
C ASN A 95 8.18 13.70 -7.41
N ILE A 96 7.19 12.90 -6.97
CA ILE A 96 6.48 13.09 -5.71
C ILE A 96 7.23 12.33 -4.61
N PHE A 97 7.75 13.01 -3.59
CA PHE A 97 8.45 12.39 -2.47
C PHE A 97 7.52 11.44 -1.69
N ALA A 98 7.63 10.15 -1.97
CA ALA A 98 6.74 9.14 -1.41
C ALA A 98 7.34 8.47 -0.16
N VAL A 99 6.58 8.47 0.93
CA VAL A 99 6.88 7.74 2.15
C VAL A 99 5.76 6.77 2.44
N ILE A 100 6.02 5.48 2.22
CA ILE A 100 5.03 4.42 2.38
C ILE A 100 5.49 3.46 3.47
N ALA A 101 4.61 3.09 4.40
CA ALA A 101 4.92 2.11 5.44
C ALA A 101 5.27 0.76 4.82
N HIS A 102 6.15 0.04 5.49
CA HIS A 102 6.54 -1.29 5.07
C HIS A 102 5.88 -2.34 5.96
N ARG A 103 5.15 -3.27 5.35
CA ARG A 103 4.69 -4.47 6.05
C ARG A 103 5.84 -5.48 6.09
N ARG A 104 6.21 -5.93 7.28
CA ARG A 104 7.20 -7.02 7.40
C ARG A 104 6.57 -8.29 6.86
N TYR A 105 7.16 -8.84 5.81
CA TYR A 105 6.82 -10.18 5.39
C TYR A 105 7.50 -11.17 6.33
N HIS A 106 6.72 -12.05 6.92
CA HIS A 106 7.26 -13.21 7.60
C HIS A 106 7.63 -14.24 6.51
N PRO A 107 8.89 -14.66 6.40
CA PRO A 107 9.27 -15.68 5.44
C PRO A 107 8.66 -17.01 5.81
N THR A 108 8.61 -17.94 4.89
CA THR A 108 8.35 -19.33 5.21
C THR A 108 9.36 -19.78 6.25
N GLN A 109 8.87 -20.26 7.39
CA GLN A 109 9.70 -20.63 8.55
C GLN A 109 10.89 -21.50 8.14
N GLY A 110 12.08 -21.11 8.56
CA GLY A 110 13.34 -21.82 8.29
C GLY A 110 14.00 -21.56 6.94
N LEU A 111 13.42 -20.70 6.07
CA LEU A 111 14.04 -20.36 4.78
C LEU A 111 14.69 -18.97 4.79
N PHE A 112 15.72 -18.81 3.97
CA PHE A 112 16.36 -17.52 3.74
C PHE A 112 15.36 -16.47 3.22
N HIS A 113 15.50 -15.26 3.75
CA HIS A 113 14.76 -14.10 3.29
C HIS A 113 15.29 -13.60 1.94
N LYS A 114 14.39 -12.93 1.15
CA LYS A 114 14.79 -12.32 -0.12
C LYS A 114 15.97 -11.34 0.03
N TRP A 115 16.06 -10.57 1.10
CA TRP A 115 17.10 -9.57 1.34
C TRP A 115 18.51 -10.18 1.57
N GLN A 116 18.59 -11.49 1.83
CA GLN A 116 19.87 -12.22 1.95
C GLN A 116 20.45 -12.59 0.58
N PHE A 117 19.68 -12.40 -0.49
CA PHE A 117 20.14 -12.53 -1.87
C PHE A 117 20.47 -11.13 -2.38
N ILE A 118 21.72 -10.89 -2.71
CA ILE A 118 22.22 -9.57 -3.12
C ILE A 118 22.05 -9.42 -4.62
N PHE A 119 21.37 -8.37 -5.06
CA PHE A 119 21.18 -8.06 -6.47
C PHE A 119 22.38 -7.30 -7.01
N ASP A 120 22.95 -7.80 -8.11
CA ASP A 120 23.96 -7.13 -8.91
C ASP A 120 23.29 -6.54 -10.17
N ALA A 121 23.25 -5.21 -10.26
CA ALA A 121 22.58 -4.52 -11.36
C ALA A 121 23.41 -4.59 -12.66
N GLU A 122 24.76 -4.62 -12.58
CA GLU A 122 25.63 -4.67 -13.75
C GLU A 122 25.56 -6.04 -14.43
N ARG A 123 25.57 -7.11 -13.62
CA ARG A 123 25.46 -8.49 -14.11
C ARG A 123 24.03 -8.96 -14.32
N ASN A 124 23.06 -8.17 -13.87
CA ASN A 124 21.64 -8.56 -13.87
C ASN A 124 21.42 -9.95 -13.25
N SER A 125 22.00 -10.18 -12.07
CA SER A 125 21.98 -11.46 -11.37
C SER A 125 21.80 -11.27 -9.86
N TYR A 126 21.59 -12.36 -9.12
CA TYR A 126 21.58 -12.37 -7.66
C TYR A 126 22.69 -13.27 -7.13
N THR A 127 23.37 -12.84 -6.08
CA THR A 127 24.29 -13.68 -5.30
C THR A 127 23.56 -14.24 -4.08
N CYS A 128 23.61 -15.57 -3.88
CA CYS A 128 23.01 -16.24 -2.74
C CYS A 128 23.92 -16.20 -1.50
N PRO A 129 23.42 -16.55 -0.28
CA PRO A 129 24.25 -16.63 0.93
C PRO A 129 25.46 -17.56 0.85
N ASN A 130 25.47 -18.53 -0.07
CA ASN A 130 26.60 -19.41 -0.37
C ASN A 130 27.46 -18.91 -1.54
N GLN A 131 27.43 -17.60 -1.83
CA GLN A 131 28.23 -16.95 -2.88
C GLN A 131 28.05 -17.54 -4.30
N GLN A 132 26.90 -18.19 -4.54
CA GLN A 132 26.56 -18.71 -5.87
C GLN A 132 25.62 -17.76 -6.59
N GLU A 133 25.77 -17.67 -7.89
CA GLU A 133 25.00 -16.75 -8.72
C GLU A 133 23.66 -17.37 -9.13
N LEU A 134 22.59 -16.54 -9.12
CA LEU A 134 21.30 -16.83 -9.72
C LEU A 134 21.17 -15.96 -10.96
N LEU A 135 21.13 -16.59 -12.12
CA LEU A 135 21.06 -15.91 -13.40
C LEU A 135 19.62 -15.54 -13.78
N TYR A 136 19.48 -14.43 -14.50
CA TYR A 136 18.21 -14.07 -15.13
C TYR A 136 17.75 -15.19 -16.06
N SER A 137 16.49 -15.56 -15.97
CA SER A 137 15.88 -16.61 -16.79
C SER A 137 14.78 -16.12 -17.70
N THR A 138 13.82 -15.36 -17.15
CA THR A 138 12.65 -14.88 -17.89
C THR A 138 11.97 -13.75 -17.14
N THR A 139 11.10 -13.00 -17.83
CA THR A 139 10.16 -12.05 -17.22
C THR A 139 8.75 -12.55 -17.50
N ASP A 140 7.94 -12.62 -16.44
CA ASP A 140 6.56 -13.04 -16.59
C ASP A 140 5.64 -11.88 -17.07
N ARG A 141 4.39 -12.22 -17.39
CA ARG A 141 3.38 -11.25 -17.84
C ARG A 141 3.02 -10.16 -16.81
N HIS A 142 3.40 -10.36 -15.55
CA HIS A 142 3.19 -9.42 -14.46
C HIS A 142 4.40 -8.52 -14.22
N GLY A 143 5.44 -8.61 -15.07
CA GLY A 143 6.66 -7.80 -14.97
C GLY A 143 7.67 -8.31 -13.94
N TYR A 144 7.53 -9.54 -13.44
CA TYR A 144 8.54 -10.11 -12.55
C TYR A 144 9.63 -10.83 -13.34
N ARG A 145 10.86 -10.37 -13.19
CA ARG A 145 12.08 -11.04 -13.65
C ARG A 145 12.38 -12.19 -12.71
N HIS A 146 12.61 -13.37 -13.24
CA HIS A 146 12.93 -14.58 -12.50
C HIS A 146 14.41 -14.88 -12.60
N TYR A 147 15.07 -15.01 -11.46
CA TYR A 147 16.49 -15.38 -11.34
C TYR A 147 16.57 -16.78 -10.74
N LYS A 148 17.29 -17.68 -11.40
CA LYS A 148 17.31 -19.09 -11.04
C LYS A 148 18.75 -19.55 -10.73
N SER A 149 18.88 -20.35 -9.67
CA SER A 149 20.13 -21.02 -9.33
C SER A 149 20.35 -22.26 -10.20
N ASP A 150 21.61 -22.70 -10.34
CA ASP A 150 21.95 -23.99 -10.95
C ASP A 150 21.63 -25.14 -9.98
N PRO A 151 20.73 -26.08 -10.37
CA PRO A 151 20.39 -27.24 -9.55
C PRO A 151 21.58 -28.15 -9.24
N LYS A 152 22.56 -28.25 -10.14
CA LYS A 152 23.74 -29.11 -9.97
C LYS A 152 24.58 -28.60 -8.79
N VAL A 153 24.83 -27.29 -8.74
CA VAL A 153 25.54 -26.63 -7.65
C VAL A 153 24.74 -26.68 -6.33
N CYS A 154 23.43 -26.46 -6.41
CA CYS A 154 22.58 -26.45 -5.21
C CYS A 154 22.38 -27.81 -4.57
N LYS A 155 22.47 -28.92 -5.33
CA LYS A 155 22.31 -30.29 -4.82
C LYS A 155 23.28 -30.63 -3.69
N SER A 156 24.51 -30.13 -3.76
CA SER A 156 25.57 -30.33 -2.74
C SER A 156 25.73 -29.16 -1.77
N CYS A 157 24.81 -28.17 -1.82
CA CYS A 157 24.94 -26.98 -1.01
C CYS A 157 24.60 -27.26 0.47
N PRO A 158 25.47 -26.87 1.44
CA PRO A 158 25.23 -27.07 2.86
C PRO A 158 23.99 -26.30 3.40
N PHE A 159 23.56 -25.26 2.68
CA PHE A 159 22.39 -24.45 3.04
C PHE A 159 21.11 -24.84 2.29
N LEU A 160 21.10 -25.97 1.57
CA LEU A 160 19.94 -26.34 0.73
C LEU A 160 18.63 -26.35 1.51
N SER A 161 18.61 -26.95 2.71
CA SER A 161 17.43 -27.04 3.57
C SER A 161 16.90 -25.68 4.04
N LYS A 162 17.78 -24.69 4.19
CA LYS A 162 17.44 -23.29 4.56
C LYS A 162 17.17 -22.40 3.34
N CYS A 163 17.40 -22.90 2.12
CA CYS A 163 17.30 -22.11 0.89
C CYS A 163 16.04 -22.40 0.10
N THR A 164 15.72 -23.67 -0.15
CA THR A 164 14.59 -24.06 -0.99
C THR A 164 13.99 -25.40 -0.59
N ARG A 165 12.68 -25.55 -0.77
CA ARG A 165 11.96 -26.81 -0.65
C ARG A 165 11.67 -27.46 -2.00
N SER A 166 12.27 -26.92 -3.08
CA SER A 166 12.06 -27.44 -4.43
C SER A 166 12.66 -28.83 -4.58
N LYS A 167 11.89 -29.80 -5.08
CA LYS A 167 12.36 -31.15 -5.40
C LYS A 167 13.54 -31.15 -6.38
N ASN A 168 13.61 -30.15 -7.24
CA ASN A 168 14.66 -29.96 -8.25
C ASN A 168 15.87 -29.18 -7.72
N HIS A 169 15.99 -28.97 -6.39
CA HIS A 169 17.08 -28.23 -5.74
C HIS A 169 17.31 -26.82 -6.31
N ARG A 170 16.29 -26.22 -6.96
CA ARG A 170 16.40 -24.90 -7.60
C ARG A 170 15.81 -23.82 -6.71
N LYS A 171 16.56 -22.77 -6.45
CA LYS A 171 16.06 -21.51 -5.88
C LYS A 171 15.65 -20.57 -6.99
N VAL A 172 14.48 -19.92 -6.82
CA VAL A 172 14.02 -18.83 -7.68
C VAL A 172 13.86 -17.58 -6.81
N VAL A 173 14.45 -16.47 -7.26
CA VAL A 173 14.25 -15.13 -6.68
C VAL A 173 13.61 -14.28 -7.77
N THR A 174 12.57 -13.53 -7.41
CA THR A 174 11.88 -12.65 -8.35
C THR A 174 12.14 -11.18 -8.04
N ARG A 175 12.28 -10.34 -9.09
CA ARG A 175 12.42 -8.89 -9.00
C ARG A 175 11.51 -8.23 -10.05
N HIS A 176 10.65 -7.32 -9.61
CA HIS A 176 9.79 -6.60 -10.56
C HIS A 176 10.63 -5.63 -11.40
N VAL A 177 10.23 -5.38 -12.67
CA VAL A 177 10.92 -4.44 -13.57
C VAL A 177 11.03 -3.02 -13.01
N TRP A 178 10.11 -2.63 -12.12
CA TRP A 178 10.08 -1.35 -11.42
C TRP A 178 10.49 -1.47 -9.93
N GLU A 179 11.24 -2.50 -9.55
CA GLU A 179 11.67 -2.66 -8.15
C GLU A 179 12.51 -1.47 -7.65
N ASP A 180 13.27 -0.82 -8.53
CA ASP A 180 14.04 0.39 -8.21
C ASP A 180 13.17 1.53 -7.68
N SER A 181 11.91 1.58 -8.11
CA SER A 181 10.95 2.56 -7.57
C SER A 181 10.53 2.22 -6.14
N LYS A 182 10.47 0.93 -5.77
CA LYS A 182 10.23 0.50 -4.39
C LYS A 182 11.45 0.74 -3.52
N ASP A 183 12.65 0.50 -4.06
CA ASP A 183 13.90 0.77 -3.36
C ASP A 183 14.01 2.27 -3.05
N TRP A 184 13.72 3.14 -4.02
CA TRP A 184 13.66 4.58 -3.82
C TRP A 184 12.63 5.01 -2.74
N VAL A 185 11.42 4.44 -2.72
CA VAL A 185 10.42 4.69 -1.66
C VAL A 185 10.92 4.21 -0.29
N ARG A 186 11.66 3.08 -0.25
CA ARG A 186 12.29 2.58 0.97
C ARG A 186 13.35 3.55 1.50
N GLU A 187 14.21 4.09 0.64
CA GLU A 187 15.22 5.09 1.00
C GLU A 187 14.57 6.36 1.55
N ASN A 188 13.55 6.88 0.85
CA ASN A 188 12.76 8.01 1.33
C ASN A 188 12.23 7.77 2.74
N ARG A 189 11.61 6.61 2.98
CA ARG A 189 11.05 6.24 4.29
C ARG A 189 12.11 6.19 5.40
N LEU A 190 13.31 5.75 5.10
CA LEU A 190 14.41 5.64 6.06
C LEU A 190 15.10 6.97 6.34
N SER A 191 14.98 7.93 5.46
CA SER A 191 15.58 9.27 5.60
C SER A 191 14.99 10.05 6.78
N LYS A 192 15.73 11.06 7.28
CA LYS A 192 15.25 11.98 8.33
C LYS A 192 13.96 12.70 7.90
N ALA A 193 13.92 13.20 6.66
CA ALA A 193 12.75 13.87 6.09
C ALA A 193 11.54 12.93 6.03
N GLY A 194 11.73 11.70 5.55
CA GLY A 194 10.67 10.71 5.47
C GLY A 194 10.10 10.32 6.82
N LYS A 195 10.93 10.10 7.82
CA LYS A 195 10.49 9.83 9.21
C LYS A 195 9.67 10.98 9.78
N LYS A 196 10.08 12.23 9.54
CA LYS A 196 9.35 13.45 9.95
C LYS A 196 7.99 13.52 9.25
N LEU A 197 7.96 13.32 7.92
CA LEU A 197 6.73 13.32 7.13
C LEU A 197 5.77 12.23 7.58
N TYR A 198 6.27 11.00 7.78
CA TYR A 198 5.43 9.89 8.21
C TYR A 198 4.79 10.11 9.60
N LYS A 199 5.53 10.75 10.52
CA LYS A 199 5.02 11.08 11.85
C LYS A 199 3.81 12.01 11.82
N LYS A 200 3.74 12.92 10.82
CA LYS A 200 2.58 13.82 10.64
C LYS A 200 1.25 13.10 10.40
N ARG A 201 1.25 11.84 9.96
CA ARG A 201 0.03 11.06 9.77
C ARG A 201 -0.84 10.98 11.02
N LYS A 202 -0.22 10.90 12.20
CA LYS A 202 -0.94 10.87 13.49
C LYS A 202 -1.80 12.11 13.71
N GLU A 203 -1.29 13.26 13.29
CA GLU A 203 -1.93 14.57 13.47
C GLU A 203 -2.90 14.90 12.32
N THR A 204 -2.78 14.23 11.19
CA THR A 204 -3.57 14.48 9.98
C THR A 204 -4.61 13.39 9.74
N ILE A 205 -4.27 12.39 8.95
CA ILE A 205 -5.20 11.36 8.50
C ILE A 205 -5.73 10.48 9.64
N GLU A 206 -4.86 10.06 10.57
CA GLU A 206 -5.27 9.20 11.69
C GLU A 206 -6.19 9.98 12.63
N ARG A 207 -5.88 11.26 12.89
CA ARG A 207 -6.74 12.15 13.66
C ARG A 207 -8.08 12.38 12.98
N SER A 208 -8.10 12.60 11.65
CA SER A 208 -9.35 12.76 10.89
C SER A 208 -10.27 11.54 11.02
N PHE A 209 -9.73 10.32 10.95
CA PHE A 209 -10.51 9.11 11.18
C PHE A 209 -10.98 8.96 12.63
N ALA A 210 -10.16 9.33 13.60
CA ALA A 210 -10.53 9.29 15.01
C ALA A 210 -11.70 10.26 15.29
N ASP A 211 -11.60 11.50 14.82
CA ASP A 211 -12.65 12.51 14.97
C ASP A 211 -13.96 12.10 14.26
N ALA A 212 -13.86 11.53 13.05
CA ALA A 212 -15.04 11.00 12.35
C ALA A 212 -15.79 9.95 13.18
N LYS A 213 -15.06 9.03 13.78
CA LYS A 213 -15.62 7.94 14.58
C LYS A 213 -16.15 8.38 15.93
N GLN A 214 -15.45 9.28 16.61
CA GLN A 214 -15.77 9.68 17.98
C GLN A 214 -16.77 10.83 18.05
N LEU A 215 -16.64 11.83 17.16
CA LEU A 215 -17.42 13.06 17.22
C LEU A 215 -18.56 13.12 16.21
N HIS A 216 -18.47 12.34 15.11
CA HIS A 216 -19.44 12.43 14.02
C HIS A 216 -20.20 11.11 13.77
N GLY A 217 -20.10 10.15 14.69
CA GLY A 217 -20.83 8.87 14.61
C GLY A 217 -20.46 7.99 13.40
N PHE A 218 -19.34 8.27 12.74
CA PHE A 218 -18.89 7.54 11.54
C PHE A 218 -18.18 6.22 11.87
N ARG A 219 -18.53 5.62 13.01
CA ARG A 219 -18.07 4.26 13.37
C ARG A 219 -18.88 3.20 12.65
N TYR A 220 -20.15 3.51 12.39
CA TYR A 220 -21.10 2.61 11.75
C TYR A 220 -21.66 3.25 10.47
N CYS A 221 -21.87 2.41 9.46
CA CYS A 221 -22.60 2.82 8.28
C CYS A 221 -24.09 2.85 8.62
N ARG A 222 -24.72 4.02 8.53
CA ARG A 222 -26.15 4.23 8.83
C ARG A 222 -27.02 4.09 7.59
N LEU A 223 -26.40 4.24 6.42
CA LEU A 223 -27.05 4.17 5.12
C LEU A 223 -26.63 2.89 4.39
N ARG A 224 -27.42 2.45 3.44
CA ARG A 224 -27.14 1.31 2.57
C ARG A 224 -26.95 1.77 1.14
N GLY A 225 -26.19 0.99 0.38
CA GLY A 225 -25.80 1.29 -0.98
C GLY A 225 -24.59 2.23 -1.07
N LEU A 226 -23.69 1.96 -1.99
CA LEU A 226 -22.42 2.66 -2.14
C LEU A 226 -22.58 4.19 -2.28
N ARG A 227 -23.59 4.64 -3.03
CA ARG A 227 -23.89 6.05 -3.22
C ARG A 227 -24.23 6.75 -1.90
N ASN A 228 -25.15 6.18 -1.15
CA ASN A 228 -25.63 6.79 0.11
C ASN A 228 -24.52 6.78 1.17
N VAL A 229 -23.70 5.72 1.20
CA VAL A 229 -22.54 5.66 2.11
C VAL A 229 -21.47 6.68 1.71
N MET A 230 -21.29 6.92 0.41
CA MET A 230 -20.42 8.01 -0.07
C MET A 230 -20.94 9.37 0.40
N GLU A 231 -22.24 9.62 0.34
CA GLU A 231 -22.86 10.85 0.85
C GLU A 231 -22.63 11.02 2.35
N GLN A 232 -22.80 9.96 3.14
CA GLN A 232 -22.49 9.97 4.58
C GLN A 232 -21.03 10.34 4.85
N ALA A 233 -20.09 9.78 4.07
CA ALA A 233 -18.68 10.07 4.20
C ALA A 233 -18.33 11.52 3.82
N LEU A 234 -18.92 12.03 2.73
CA LEU A 234 -18.76 13.42 2.27
C LEU A 234 -19.30 14.43 3.28
N MET A 235 -20.51 14.20 3.82
CA MET A 235 -21.10 15.06 4.85
C MET A 235 -20.24 15.08 6.12
N THR A 236 -19.74 13.93 6.55
CA THR A 236 -18.81 13.84 7.69
C THR A 236 -17.54 14.64 7.45
N ALA A 237 -16.96 14.55 6.27
CA ALA A 237 -15.74 15.30 5.90
C ALA A 237 -16.01 16.81 5.80
N ALA A 238 -17.16 17.21 5.24
CA ALA A 238 -17.58 18.62 5.15
C ALA A 238 -17.67 19.26 6.53
N VAL A 239 -18.37 18.62 7.48
CA VAL A 239 -18.48 19.13 8.87
C VAL A 239 -17.12 19.21 9.56
N GLN A 240 -16.24 18.22 9.37
CA GLN A 240 -14.87 18.28 9.90
C GLN A 240 -14.09 19.46 9.32
N ASN A 241 -14.22 19.71 8.01
CA ASN A 241 -13.55 20.84 7.37
C ASN A 241 -14.10 22.18 7.83
N MET A 242 -15.43 22.34 7.92
CA MET A 242 -16.07 23.57 8.46
C MET A 242 -15.53 23.91 9.83
N LYS A 243 -15.46 22.94 10.75
CA LYS A 243 -14.91 23.11 12.08
C LYS A 243 -13.44 23.56 12.06
N LYS A 244 -12.61 22.94 11.21
CA LYS A 244 -11.19 23.28 11.09
C LYS A 244 -10.99 24.67 10.50
N ILE A 245 -11.79 25.05 9.49
CA ILE A 245 -11.76 26.38 8.89
C ILE A 245 -12.14 27.44 9.94
N ALA A 246 -13.25 27.24 10.67
CA ALA A 246 -13.69 28.15 11.71
C ALA A 246 -12.61 28.34 12.80
N LEU A 247 -11.98 27.26 13.27
CA LEU A 247 -10.89 27.31 14.24
C LEU A 247 -9.64 28.01 13.69
N HIS A 248 -9.37 27.90 12.39
CA HIS A 248 -8.24 28.57 11.76
C HIS A 248 -8.49 30.07 11.66
N LEU A 249 -9.67 30.48 11.22
CA LEU A 249 -10.07 31.89 11.12
C LEU A 249 -10.07 32.56 12.50
N ALA A 250 -10.63 31.90 13.53
CA ALA A 250 -10.63 32.42 14.90
C ALA A 250 -9.23 32.62 15.53
N LYS A 251 -8.19 32.03 14.97
CA LYS A 251 -6.80 32.25 15.43
C LYS A 251 -6.10 33.37 14.69
N GLN A 252 -6.69 33.93 13.65
CA GLN A 252 -6.12 35.01 12.85
C GLN A 252 -6.71 36.39 13.21
N GLY A 253 -7.86 36.42 13.87
CA GLY A 253 -8.46 37.58 14.49
C GLY A 253 -8.15 37.67 15.97
#